data_0dc7a1e5a1497cb65d4e89a3f9e88eae
#
_entry.id   0dc7a1e5a1497cb65d4e89a3f9e88eae
#
_cell.length_a   1.000
_cell.length_b   1.000
_cell.length_c   1.000
_cell.angle_alpha   90.00
_cell.angle_beta   90.00
_cell.angle_gamma   90.00
#
_symmetry.space_group_name_H-M   'P 1'
#
loop_
_entity.id
_entity.type
_entity.pdbx_description
1 polymer ?
#
loop_
_entity_poly.entity_id
_entity_poly.type
_entity_poly.pdbx_seq_one_letter_code
_entity_poly.pdbx_strand_id
1 'polypeptide(L)'
;MSAVPRRKPPRVGDTPAVRRTLIAAVLVVGALLILAPLLVILFQAFSAGVGVFTATITNPDTRHAIWLTVVTALIAVPINTAFGIAAAWAITKFDFRGRRFLIVVIEIPFSISPIVAGVAYLFVYGLQGLFGPALDAAGVKVLFALPGIVLASMFVTAPFVARELIPLMQAQGRDLEEAATSLGASGWRTFFSVTLPNIRWALLYGVVLCNARVMGEFGAVSVVSGNIRGQTNTLPLHIELLYHDYQTAGAFAAASILTVLAIVTIVAKVLLERQGAGRAGRPALAAPAPAAPQGRTL
;
A
#
# COMPACT_ATOMS: atom_id res chain seq x y z
N MET A 1 47.54 13.42 28.30
CA MET A 1 46.20 12.80 28.27
C MET A 1 46.15 11.81 27.11
N SER A 2 46.36 10.52 27.38
CA SER A 2 46.40 9.45 26.38
C SER A 2 44.98 9.09 25.96
N ALA A 3 44.71 9.15 24.68
CA ALA A 3 43.41 8.77 24.10
C ALA A 3 43.15 7.28 24.33
N VAL A 4 42.07 6.95 25.07
CA VAL A 4 41.61 5.60 25.24
C VAL A 4 41.10 5.08 23.88
N PRO A 5 41.64 3.97 23.38
CA PRO A 5 41.21 3.40 22.11
C PRO A 5 39.75 2.93 22.23
N ARG A 6 38.84 3.49 21.44
CA ARG A 6 37.46 3.00 21.30
C ARG A 6 37.49 1.56 20.80
N ARG A 7 37.28 0.60 21.69
CA ARG A 7 37.02 -0.80 21.31
C ARG A 7 35.78 -0.86 20.42
N LYS A 8 35.97 -1.31 19.19
CA LYS A 8 34.85 -1.69 18.31
C LYS A 8 34.03 -2.77 19.05
N PRO A 9 32.69 -2.67 19.11
CA PRO A 9 31.87 -3.72 19.73
C PRO A 9 32.20 -5.06 19.07
N PRO A 10 32.19 -6.17 19.84
CA PRO A 10 32.43 -7.50 19.29
C PRO A 10 31.40 -7.76 18.20
N ARG A 11 31.85 -8.01 16.98
CA ARG A 11 30.99 -8.52 15.93
C ARG A 11 30.51 -9.89 16.41
N VAL A 12 29.19 -10.08 16.50
CA VAL A 12 28.58 -11.39 16.70
C VAL A 12 29.27 -12.35 15.72
N GLY A 13 30.00 -13.32 16.28
CA GLY A 13 31.03 -14.05 15.54
C GLY A 13 30.46 -15.16 14.66
N ASP A 14 29.72 -14.81 13.61
CA ASP A 14 29.41 -15.75 12.55
C ASP A 14 30.64 -15.91 11.64
N THR A 15 31.12 -17.14 11.52
CA THR A 15 32.17 -17.45 10.56
C THR A 15 31.74 -17.03 9.17
N PRO A 16 32.66 -16.53 8.31
CA PRO A 16 32.29 -16.10 6.94
C PRO A 16 31.60 -17.20 6.13
N ALA A 17 31.84 -18.47 6.47
CA ALA A 17 31.16 -19.62 5.87
C ALA A 17 29.67 -19.67 6.25
N VAL A 18 29.33 -19.59 7.55
CA VAL A 18 27.94 -19.59 8.03
C VAL A 18 27.16 -18.43 7.43
N ARG A 19 27.72 -17.22 7.39
CA ARG A 19 27.09 -16.06 6.77
C ARG A 19 26.78 -16.29 5.27
N ARG A 20 27.74 -16.85 4.52
CA ARG A 20 27.54 -17.14 3.09
C ARG A 20 26.48 -18.20 2.88
N THR A 21 26.49 -19.27 3.69
CA THR A 21 25.49 -20.34 3.62
C THR A 21 24.09 -19.80 3.92
N LEU A 22 23.93 -18.98 4.96
CA LEU A 22 22.63 -18.36 5.29
C LEU A 22 22.13 -17.43 4.15
N ILE A 23 23.02 -16.59 3.61
CA ILE A 23 22.64 -15.72 2.49
C ILE A 23 22.26 -16.56 1.26
N ALA A 24 23.04 -17.59 0.92
CA ALA A 24 22.74 -18.48 -0.19
C ALA A 24 21.40 -19.22 0.02
N ALA A 25 21.14 -19.76 1.21
CA ALA A 25 19.89 -20.42 1.54
C ALA A 25 18.68 -19.45 1.39
N VAL A 26 18.78 -18.25 1.92
CA VAL A 26 17.70 -17.23 1.77
C VAL A 26 17.47 -16.87 0.32
N LEU A 27 18.54 -16.66 -0.46
CA LEU A 27 18.43 -16.36 -1.88
C LEU A 27 17.81 -17.51 -2.69
N VAL A 28 18.23 -18.74 -2.43
CA VAL A 28 17.67 -19.94 -3.11
C VAL A 28 16.20 -20.14 -2.76
N VAL A 29 15.86 -20.09 -1.46
CA VAL A 29 14.47 -20.23 -1.01
C VAL A 29 13.61 -19.08 -1.55
N GLY A 30 14.09 -17.84 -1.51
CA GLY A 30 13.41 -16.70 -2.06
C GLY A 30 13.20 -16.80 -3.57
N ALA A 31 14.22 -17.23 -4.31
CA ALA A 31 14.13 -17.47 -5.75
C ALA A 31 13.11 -18.59 -6.07
N LEU A 32 13.13 -19.69 -5.32
CA LEU A 32 12.21 -20.79 -5.54
C LEU A 32 10.76 -20.40 -5.22
N LEU A 33 10.52 -19.72 -4.10
CA LEU A 33 9.17 -19.40 -3.64
C LEU A 33 8.55 -18.20 -4.39
N ILE A 34 9.36 -17.24 -4.81
CA ILE A 34 8.87 -15.99 -5.42
C ILE A 34 9.10 -15.98 -6.93
N LEU A 35 10.34 -16.25 -7.36
CA LEU A 35 10.69 -16.08 -8.78
C LEU A 35 10.15 -17.23 -9.64
N ALA A 36 10.13 -18.46 -9.13
CA ALA A 36 9.66 -19.61 -9.92
C ALA A 36 8.17 -19.49 -10.30
N PRO A 37 7.22 -19.18 -9.39
CA PRO A 37 5.82 -18.95 -9.78
C PRO A 37 5.65 -17.81 -10.79
N LEU A 38 6.39 -16.69 -10.64
CA LEU A 38 6.33 -15.59 -11.59
C LEU A 38 6.83 -16.00 -12.99
N LEU A 39 7.91 -16.76 -13.06
CA LEU A 39 8.43 -17.30 -14.32
C LEU A 39 7.45 -18.28 -14.95
N VAL A 40 6.79 -19.12 -14.16
CA VAL A 40 5.75 -20.05 -14.64
C VAL A 40 4.57 -19.26 -15.25
N ILE A 41 4.10 -18.19 -14.60
CA ILE A 41 3.03 -17.34 -15.14
C ILE A 41 3.44 -16.79 -16.52
N LEU A 42 4.64 -16.20 -16.62
CA LEU A 42 5.12 -15.63 -17.87
C LEU A 42 5.34 -16.70 -18.94
N PHE A 43 5.92 -17.85 -18.58
CA PHE A 43 6.12 -18.95 -19.53
C PHE A 43 4.79 -19.48 -20.05
N GLN A 44 3.84 -19.75 -19.18
CA GLN A 44 2.51 -20.25 -19.53
C GLN A 44 1.70 -19.24 -20.35
N ALA A 45 1.87 -17.94 -20.09
CA ALA A 45 1.20 -16.90 -20.87
C ALA A 45 1.54 -16.95 -22.37
N PHE A 46 2.76 -17.41 -22.71
CA PHE A 46 3.22 -17.52 -24.10
C PHE A 46 3.26 -18.96 -24.62
N SER A 47 2.96 -19.97 -23.81
CA SER A 47 3.05 -21.39 -24.16
C SER A 47 2.14 -21.80 -25.34
N ALA A 48 0.97 -21.14 -25.45
CA ALA A 48 0.03 -21.35 -26.56
C ALA A 48 0.31 -20.44 -27.76
N GLY A 49 1.41 -19.70 -27.75
CA GLY A 49 1.83 -18.79 -28.81
C GLY A 49 1.35 -17.33 -28.61
N VAL A 50 2.07 -16.42 -29.27
CA VAL A 50 1.79 -14.97 -29.20
C VAL A 50 0.40 -14.62 -29.73
N GLY A 51 -0.13 -15.39 -30.69
CA GLY A 51 -1.48 -15.18 -31.21
C GLY A 51 -2.59 -15.36 -30.17
N VAL A 52 -2.48 -16.37 -29.30
CA VAL A 52 -3.45 -16.61 -28.23
C VAL A 52 -3.30 -15.50 -27.14
N PHE A 53 -2.08 -15.12 -26.83
CA PHE A 53 -1.78 -14.02 -25.91
C PHE A 53 -2.44 -12.71 -26.37
N THR A 54 -2.22 -12.30 -27.64
CA THR A 54 -2.81 -11.06 -28.18
C THR A 54 -4.32 -11.14 -28.29
N ALA A 55 -4.88 -12.30 -28.72
CA ALA A 55 -6.32 -12.50 -28.77
C ALA A 55 -6.97 -12.37 -27.37
N THR A 56 -6.34 -12.89 -26.32
CA THR A 56 -6.84 -12.74 -24.93
C THR A 56 -6.83 -11.29 -24.49
N ILE A 57 -5.76 -10.56 -24.72
CA ILE A 57 -5.65 -9.15 -24.28
C ILE A 57 -6.61 -8.24 -25.05
N THR A 58 -6.84 -8.52 -26.33
CA THR A 58 -7.75 -7.75 -27.18
C THR A 58 -9.23 -8.13 -26.99
N ASN A 59 -9.50 -9.22 -26.28
CA ASN A 59 -10.86 -9.63 -25.96
C ASN A 59 -11.61 -8.51 -25.21
N PRO A 60 -12.87 -8.17 -25.60
CA PRO A 60 -13.65 -7.12 -24.97
C PRO A 60 -13.81 -7.30 -23.44
N ASP A 61 -14.03 -8.54 -22.98
CA ASP A 61 -14.21 -8.84 -21.55
C ASP A 61 -12.90 -8.61 -20.77
N THR A 62 -11.77 -9.03 -21.31
CA THR A 62 -10.44 -8.78 -20.69
C THR A 62 -10.15 -7.27 -20.63
N ARG A 63 -10.41 -6.54 -21.71
CA ARG A 63 -10.22 -5.09 -21.74
C ARG A 63 -11.12 -4.39 -20.73
N HIS A 64 -12.37 -4.81 -20.62
CA HIS A 64 -13.30 -4.27 -19.61
C HIS A 64 -12.80 -4.57 -18.18
N ALA A 65 -12.33 -5.78 -17.93
CA ALA A 65 -11.77 -6.17 -16.63
C ALA A 65 -10.52 -5.34 -16.25
N ILE A 66 -9.63 -5.07 -17.20
CA ILE A 66 -8.49 -4.17 -17.02
C ILE A 66 -8.97 -2.76 -16.70
N TRP A 67 -9.89 -2.22 -17.50
CA TRP A 67 -10.47 -0.89 -17.30
C TRP A 67 -11.12 -0.75 -15.94
N LEU A 68 -11.96 -1.72 -15.55
CA LEU A 68 -12.64 -1.72 -14.25
C LEU A 68 -11.66 -1.74 -13.07
N THR A 69 -10.59 -2.54 -13.17
CA THR A 69 -9.52 -2.58 -12.17
C THR A 69 -8.81 -1.25 -12.04
N VAL A 70 -8.46 -0.62 -13.18
CA VAL A 70 -7.82 0.70 -13.19
C VAL A 70 -8.74 1.78 -12.63
N VAL A 71 -10.01 1.81 -13.03
CA VAL A 71 -10.99 2.79 -12.50
C VAL A 71 -11.20 2.61 -11.01
N THR A 72 -11.31 1.37 -10.53
CA THR A 72 -11.40 1.08 -9.08
C THR A 72 -10.18 1.64 -8.35
N ALA A 73 -8.97 1.43 -8.87
CA ALA A 73 -7.76 1.98 -8.27
C ALA A 73 -7.73 3.52 -8.32
N LEU A 74 -8.12 4.13 -9.43
CA LEU A 74 -8.16 5.59 -9.60
C LEU A 74 -9.13 6.27 -8.63
N ILE A 75 -10.16 5.58 -8.17
CA ILE A 75 -11.11 6.12 -7.18
C ILE A 75 -10.66 5.77 -5.76
N ALA A 76 -10.36 4.50 -5.50
CA ALA A 76 -10.06 4.01 -4.15
C ALA A 76 -8.74 4.56 -3.59
N VAL A 77 -7.69 4.64 -4.41
CA VAL A 77 -6.35 5.08 -3.94
C VAL A 77 -6.33 6.54 -3.51
N PRO A 78 -6.85 7.52 -4.26
CA PRO A 78 -6.90 8.91 -3.80
C PRO A 78 -7.71 9.09 -2.52
N ILE A 79 -8.85 8.42 -2.40
CA ILE A 79 -9.70 8.52 -1.20
C ILE A 79 -8.97 7.93 0.02
N ASN A 80 -8.38 6.73 -0.12
CA ASN A 80 -7.59 6.12 0.95
C ASN A 80 -6.33 6.92 1.28
N THR A 81 -5.75 7.60 0.30
CA THR A 81 -4.63 8.51 0.53
C THR A 81 -5.05 9.70 1.37
N ALA A 82 -6.14 10.35 1.02
CA ALA A 82 -6.69 11.47 1.79
C ALA A 82 -7.06 11.04 3.23
N PHE A 83 -7.74 9.89 3.37
CA PHE A 83 -8.06 9.30 4.67
C PHE A 83 -6.78 8.99 5.48
N GLY A 84 -5.79 8.33 4.86
CA GLY A 84 -4.55 7.92 5.51
C GLY A 84 -3.73 9.12 6.00
N ILE A 85 -3.65 10.20 5.21
CA ILE A 85 -3.01 11.46 5.62
C ILE A 85 -3.76 12.08 6.81
N ALA A 86 -5.09 12.22 6.70
CA ALA A 86 -5.90 12.81 7.76
C ALA A 86 -5.80 12.01 9.06
N ALA A 87 -5.89 10.68 8.98
CA ALA A 87 -5.79 9.78 10.13
C ALA A 87 -4.38 9.84 10.77
N ALA A 88 -3.32 9.74 9.97
CA ALA A 88 -1.96 9.82 10.46
C ALA A 88 -1.68 11.18 11.12
N TRP A 89 -2.13 12.26 10.51
CA TRP A 89 -1.97 13.62 11.05
C TRP A 89 -2.74 13.78 12.36
N ALA A 90 -4.01 13.34 12.40
CA ALA A 90 -4.82 13.38 13.63
C ALA A 90 -4.15 12.58 14.77
N ILE A 91 -3.70 11.36 14.49
CA ILE A 91 -3.10 10.47 15.47
C ILE A 91 -1.75 11.00 15.98
N THR A 92 -0.95 11.63 15.14
CA THR A 92 0.43 11.99 15.52
C THR A 92 0.58 13.39 16.05
N LYS A 93 -0.25 14.33 15.59
CA LYS A 93 -0.09 15.76 15.91
C LYS A 93 -1.09 16.27 16.95
N PHE A 94 -2.19 15.55 17.18
CA PHE A 94 -3.21 15.98 18.14
C PHE A 94 -3.36 14.97 19.29
N ASP A 95 -3.63 15.51 20.49
CA ASP A 95 -3.99 14.71 21.65
C ASP A 95 -5.50 14.83 21.86
N PHE A 96 -6.23 13.72 21.62
CA PHE A 96 -7.68 13.66 21.78
C PHE A 96 -8.15 12.35 22.41
N ARG A 97 -9.31 12.42 23.06
CA ARG A 97 -9.97 11.22 23.58
C ARG A 97 -10.41 10.35 22.40
N GLY A 98 -10.02 9.05 22.38
CA GLY A 98 -10.34 8.14 21.26
C GLY A 98 -9.18 7.91 20.29
N ARG A 99 -8.01 8.53 20.47
CA ARG A 99 -6.82 8.27 19.63
C ARG A 99 -6.49 6.77 19.52
N ARG A 100 -6.53 6.04 20.65
CA ARG A 100 -6.30 4.58 20.64
C ARG A 100 -7.38 3.82 19.89
N PHE A 101 -8.64 4.24 20.06
CA PHE A 101 -9.77 3.65 19.34
C PHE A 101 -9.62 3.87 17.83
N LEU A 102 -9.25 5.06 17.37
CA LEU A 102 -9.01 5.33 15.94
C LEU A 102 -7.90 4.44 15.37
N ILE A 103 -6.81 4.22 16.10
CA ILE A 103 -5.73 3.30 15.70
C ILE A 103 -6.30 1.89 15.50
N VAL A 104 -7.08 1.39 16.48
CA VAL A 104 -7.70 0.06 16.40
C VAL A 104 -8.63 -0.04 15.19
N VAL A 105 -9.48 0.97 14.96
CA VAL A 105 -10.41 1.00 13.81
C VAL A 105 -9.66 0.95 12.48
N ILE A 106 -8.55 1.67 12.36
CA ILE A 106 -7.72 1.63 11.14
C ILE A 106 -7.09 0.25 10.94
N GLU A 107 -6.80 -0.49 12.01
CA GLU A 107 -6.17 -1.81 11.92
C GLU A 107 -7.18 -2.95 11.70
N ILE A 108 -8.47 -2.74 11.94
CA ILE A 108 -9.52 -3.74 11.74
C ILE A 108 -9.44 -4.45 10.37
N PRO A 109 -9.28 -3.76 9.23
CA PRO A 109 -9.24 -4.42 7.92
C PRO A 109 -8.10 -5.42 7.75
N PHE A 110 -7.01 -5.31 8.51
CA PHE A 110 -5.94 -6.31 8.50
C PHE A 110 -6.30 -7.60 9.27
N SER A 111 -7.17 -7.49 10.26
CA SER A 111 -7.54 -8.61 11.12
C SER A 111 -8.72 -9.41 10.55
N ILE A 112 -9.48 -8.83 9.65
CA ILE A 112 -10.66 -9.45 9.04
C ILE A 112 -10.29 -10.02 7.66
N SER A 113 -10.73 -11.26 7.39
CA SER A 113 -10.61 -11.82 6.04
C SER A 113 -11.35 -10.93 5.03
N PRO A 114 -10.74 -10.61 3.87
CA PRO A 114 -11.40 -9.83 2.83
C PRO A 114 -12.75 -10.40 2.39
N ILE A 115 -12.88 -11.73 2.31
CA ILE A 115 -14.15 -12.39 1.97
C ILE A 115 -15.21 -12.08 3.02
N VAL A 116 -14.87 -12.16 4.32
CA VAL A 116 -15.79 -11.85 5.41
C VAL A 116 -16.22 -10.39 5.35
N ALA A 117 -15.31 -9.49 5.04
CA ALA A 117 -15.65 -8.08 4.80
C ALA A 117 -16.64 -7.94 3.64
N GLY A 118 -16.43 -8.64 2.51
CA GLY A 118 -17.35 -8.67 1.39
C GLY A 118 -18.75 -9.15 1.79
N VAL A 119 -18.84 -10.22 2.59
CA VAL A 119 -20.12 -10.70 3.13
C VAL A 119 -20.79 -9.65 4.02
N ALA A 120 -20.01 -8.97 4.88
CA ALA A 120 -20.56 -7.88 5.70
C ALA A 120 -21.16 -6.76 4.83
N TYR A 121 -20.55 -6.42 3.70
CA TYR A 121 -21.10 -5.46 2.74
C TYR A 121 -22.44 -5.94 2.14
N LEU A 122 -22.62 -7.25 1.90
CA LEU A 122 -23.92 -7.79 1.48
C LEU A 122 -25.01 -7.53 2.51
N PHE A 123 -24.73 -7.71 3.81
CA PHE A 123 -25.69 -7.45 4.88
C PHE A 123 -25.96 -5.96 5.10
N VAL A 124 -25.02 -5.09 4.76
CA VAL A 124 -25.17 -3.63 4.93
C VAL A 124 -25.91 -3.02 3.72
N TYR A 125 -25.50 -3.36 2.50
CA TYR A 125 -25.91 -2.68 1.27
C TYR A 125 -26.80 -3.56 0.35
N GLY A 126 -27.02 -4.85 0.69
CA GLY A 126 -27.92 -5.73 -0.06
C GLY A 126 -29.37 -5.31 0.06
N LEU A 127 -30.22 -5.76 -0.86
CA LEU A 127 -31.65 -5.40 -0.89
C LEU A 127 -32.39 -5.65 0.45
N GLN A 128 -32.00 -6.70 1.18
CA GLN A 128 -32.53 -7.05 2.51
C GLN A 128 -31.62 -6.53 3.64
N GLY A 129 -30.56 -5.77 3.31
CA GLY A 129 -29.58 -5.25 4.26
C GLY A 129 -30.04 -3.95 4.92
N LEU A 130 -29.19 -3.45 5.83
CA LEU A 130 -29.49 -2.26 6.64
C LEU A 130 -29.86 -1.02 5.81
N PHE A 131 -29.12 -0.76 4.73
CA PHE A 131 -29.37 0.39 3.83
C PHE A 131 -30.07 0.00 2.53
N GLY A 132 -30.34 -1.30 2.29
CA GLY A 132 -30.88 -1.80 1.04
C GLY A 132 -32.19 -1.11 0.61
N PRO A 133 -33.24 -1.09 1.46
CA PRO A 133 -34.50 -0.45 1.10
C PRO A 133 -34.40 1.03 0.77
N ALA A 134 -33.53 1.78 1.49
CA ALA A 134 -33.31 3.20 1.25
C ALA A 134 -32.57 3.45 -0.06
N LEU A 135 -31.59 2.62 -0.38
CA LEU A 135 -30.80 2.71 -1.61
C LEU A 135 -31.65 2.33 -2.83
N ASP A 136 -32.47 1.30 -2.70
CA ASP A 136 -33.39 0.87 -3.77
C ASP A 136 -34.46 1.95 -4.07
N ALA A 137 -35.03 2.56 -3.04
CA ALA A 137 -35.93 3.69 -3.18
C ALA A 137 -35.30 4.91 -3.84
N ALA A 138 -33.96 5.09 -3.65
CA ALA A 138 -33.16 6.13 -4.29
C ALA A 138 -32.68 5.76 -5.69
N GLY A 139 -32.92 4.54 -6.17
CA GLY A 139 -32.44 4.02 -7.46
C GLY A 139 -30.92 3.80 -7.50
N VAL A 140 -30.25 3.69 -6.35
CA VAL A 140 -28.80 3.54 -6.26
C VAL A 140 -28.41 2.08 -6.06
N LYS A 141 -27.76 1.49 -7.06
CA LYS A 141 -27.16 0.15 -6.97
C LYS A 141 -25.74 0.25 -6.41
N VAL A 142 -25.53 -0.31 -5.22
CA VAL A 142 -24.19 -0.41 -4.62
C VAL A 142 -23.59 -1.78 -4.91
N LEU A 143 -24.29 -2.86 -4.57
CA LEU A 143 -23.80 -4.22 -4.85
C LEU A 143 -23.99 -4.59 -6.32
N PHE A 144 -23.12 -5.49 -6.78
CA PHE A 144 -23.09 -5.94 -8.19
C PHE A 144 -22.91 -4.77 -9.17
N ALA A 145 -22.19 -3.73 -8.72
CA ALA A 145 -21.90 -2.51 -9.45
C ALA A 145 -20.57 -1.92 -9.00
N LEU A 146 -20.04 -0.95 -9.78
CA LEU A 146 -18.77 -0.27 -9.49
C LEU A 146 -18.70 0.30 -8.04
N PRO A 147 -19.74 0.94 -7.47
CA PRO A 147 -19.63 1.47 -6.11
C PRO A 147 -19.30 0.41 -5.06
N GLY A 148 -19.88 -0.78 -5.14
CA GLY A 148 -19.60 -1.88 -4.20
C GLY A 148 -18.15 -2.36 -4.32
N ILE A 149 -17.64 -2.50 -5.54
CA ILE A 149 -16.25 -2.88 -5.81
C ILE A 149 -15.29 -1.84 -5.19
N VAL A 150 -15.56 -0.56 -5.42
CA VAL A 150 -14.75 0.54 -4.87
C VAL A 150 -14.79 0.55 -3.34
N LEU A 151 -15.96 0.47 -2.73
CA LEU A 151 -16.12 0.47 -1.26
C LEU A 151 -15.41 -0.72 -0.62
N ALA A 152 -15.56 -1.93 -1.17
CA ALA A 152 -14.90 -3.12 -0.66
C ALA A 152 -13.35 -2.99 -0.79
N SER A 153 -12.88 -2.51 -1.93
CA SER A 153 -11.44 -2.26 -2.13
C SER A 153 -10.90 -1.19 -1.19
N MET A 154 -11.65 -0.10 -0.98
CA MET A 154 -11.30 0.97 -0.04
C MET A 154 -11.18 0.43 1.38
N PHE A 155 -12.15 -0.36 1.84
CA PHE A 155 -12.11 -0.92 3.20
C PHE A 155 -10.84 -1.74 3.42
N VAL A 156 -10.55 -2.70 2.54
CA VAL A 156 -9.38 -3.59 2.66
C VAL A 156 -8.07 -2.81 2.63
N THR A 157 -8.03 -1.71 1.87
CA THR A 157 -6.79 -0.96 1.63
C THR A 157 -6.68 0.36 2.42
N ALA A 158 -7.70 0.73 3.19
CA ALA A 158 -7.71 1.93 4.03
C ALA A 158 -6.48 2.09 4.96
N PRO A 159 -5.99 1.03 5.63
CA PRO A 159 -4.88 1.18 6.57
C PRO A 159 -3.51 1.42 5.91
N PHE A 160 -3.32 1.11 4.63
CA PHE A 160 -1.98 1.06 4.03
C PHE A 160 -1.23 2.38 4.12
N VAL A 161 -1.87 3.48 3.72
CA VAL A 161 -1.24 4.81 3.76
C VAL A 161 -1.00 5.28 5.20
N ALA A 162 -1.99 5.10 6.07
CA ALA A 162 -1.88 5.51 7.47
C ALA A 162 -0.74 4.78 8.20
N ARG A 163 -0.58 3.47 7.97
CA ARG A 163 0.48 2.65 8.58
C ARG A 163 1.89 3.07 8.17
N GLU A 164 2.06 3.56 6.96
CA GLU A 164 3.35 4.08 6.51
C GLU A 164 3.65 5.47 7.11
N LEU A 165 2.63 6.31 7.27
CA LEU A 165 2.81 7.68 7.74
C LEU A 165 2.95 7.78 9.26
N ILE A 166 2.16 7.02 10.03
CA ILE A 166 2.11 7.14 11.50
C ILE A 166 3.50 6.97 12.16
N PRO A 167 4.28 5.90 11.89
CA PRO A 167 5.58 5.72 12.53
C PRO A 167 6.58 6.83 12.15
N LEU A 168 6.58 7.25 10.88
CA LEU A 168 7.45 8.33 10.42
C LEU A 168 7.12 9.65 11.11
N MET A 169 5.84 10.03 11.15
CA MET A 169 5.40 11.28 11.76
C MET A 169 5.61 11.27 13.28
N GLN A 170 5.51 10.10 13.94
CA GLN A 170 5.85 9.95 15.35
C GLN A 170 7.35 10.14 15.60
N ALA A 171 8.20 9.58 14.74
CA ALA A 171 9.65 9.71 14.83
C ALA A 171 10.15 11.15 14.56
N GLN A 172 9.44 11.91 13.75
CA GLN A 172 9.74 13.32 13.45
C GLN A 172 9.39 14.29 14.60
N GLY A 173 8.51 13.89 15.53
CA GLY A 173 8.04 14.78 16.60
C GLY A 173 7.15 15.91 16.09
N ARG A 174 7.06 16.99 16.87
CA ARG A 174 6.20 18.18 16.62
C ARG A 174 7.00 19.48 16.48
N ASP A 175 8.30 19.45 16.70
CA ASP A 175 9.15 20.64 16.85
C ASP A 175 9.09 21.58 15.65
N LEU A 176 9.02 21.02 14.43
CA LEU A 176 8.99 21.81 13.20
C LEU A 176 7.63 22.52 13.01
N GLU A 177 6.54 21.85 13.34
CA GLU A 177 5.19 22.42 13.28
C GLU A 177 4.99 23.49 14.36
N GLU A 178 5.54 23.26 15.57
CA GLU A 178 5.51 24.21 16.67
C GLU A 178 6.33 25.47 16.33
N ALA A 179 7.50 25.31 15.75
CA ALA A 179 8.30 26.43 15.25
C ALA A 179 7.55 27.25 14.17
N ALA A 180 6.90 26.56 13.21
CA ALA A 180 6.13 27.22 12.16
C ALA A 180 4.94 28.02 12.72
N THR A 181 4.21 27.46 13.70
CA THR A 181 3.09 28.14 14.36
C THR A 181 3.57 29.31 15.21
N SER A 182 4.70 29.20 15.89
CA SER A 182 5.33 30.28 16.65
C SER A 182 5.73 31.46 15.75
N LEU A 183 6.04 31.20 14.48
CA LEU A 183 6.30 32.22 13.46
C LEU A 183 5.02 32.76 12.79
N GLY A 184 3.84 32.39 13.30
CA GLY A 184 2.55 32.88 12.81
C GLY A 184 1.97 32.10 11.63
N ALA A 185 2.46 30.89 11.31
CA ALA A 185 1.86 30.08 10.27
C ALA A 185 0.51 29.50 10.75
N SER A 186 -0.53 29.60 9.90
CA SER A 186 -1.80 28.91 10.13
C SER A 186 -1.65 27.39 10.00
N GLY A 187 -2.57 26.61 10.57
CA GLY A 187 -2.53 25.14 10.50
C GLY A 187 -2.43 24.58 9.07
N TRP A 188 -3.19 25.13 8.12
CA TRP A 188 -3.10 24.75 6.70
C TRP A 188 -1.74 25.10 6.10
N ARG A 189 -1.20 26.28 6.41
CA ARG A 189 0.14 26.69 5.95
C ARG A 189 1.22 25.77 6.52
N THR A 190 1.13 25.43 7.80
CA THR A 190 2.03 24.46 8.46
C THR A 190 1.94 23.10 7.78
N PHE A 191 0.73 22.61 7.51
CA PHE A 191 0.55 21.32 6.84
C PHE A 191 1.21 21.29 5.45
N PHE A 192 0.90 22.24 4.57
CA PHE A 192 1.41 22.23 3.18
C PHE A 192 2.90 22.59 3.08
N SER A 193 3.41 23.46 3.98
CA SER A 193 4.80 23.96 3.91
C SER A 193 5.79 23.16 4.76
N VAL A 194 5.32 22.44 5.79
CA VAL A 194 6.18 21.69 6.73
C VAL A 194 5.84 20.21 6.71
N THR A 195 4.61 19.84 7.11
CA THR A 195 4.25 18.44 7.31
C THR A 195 4.28 17.64 6.01
N LEU A 196 3.57 18.08 4.97
CA LEU A 196 3.46 17.37 3.70
C LEU A 196 4.82 17.19 2.98
N PRO A 197 5.70 18.20 2.88
CA PRO A 197 7.04 18.01 2.33
C PRO A 197 7.90 17.02 3.11
N ASN A 198 7.75 16.97 4.43
CA ASN A 198 8.53 16.06 5.27
C ASN A 198 8.08 14.60 5.12
N ILE A 199 6.80 14.35 4.92
CA ILE A 199 6.24 12.99 4.78
C ILE A 199 6.18 12.51 3.33
N ARG A 200 6.47 13.33 2.33
CA ARG A 200 6.21 13.05 0.91
C ARG A 200 6.72 11.71 0.41
N TRP A 201 7.89 11.26 0.87
CA TRP A 201 8.47 10.00 0.42
C TRP A 201 7.75 8.78 1.01
N ALA A 202 7.41 8.82 2.30
CA ALA A 202 6.59 7.79 2.91
C ALA A 202 5.16 7.79 2.35
N LEU A 203 4.63 8.99 2.04
CA LEU A 203 3.33 9.12 1.39
C LEU A 203 3.33 8.46 0.01
N LEU A 204 4.31 8.78 -0.83
CA LEU A 204 4.45 8.15 -2.15
C LEU A 204 4.58 6.63 -2.04
N TYR A 205 5.36 6.15 -1.06
CA TYR A 205 5.51 4.74 -0.78
C TYR A 205 4.17 4.10 -0.36
N GLY A 206 3.45 4.70 0.59
CA GLY A 206 2.13 4.24 1.03
C GLY A 206 1.11 4.21 -0.10
N VAL A 207 1.10 5.23 -0.99
CA VAL A 207 0.25 5.28 -2.18
C VAL A 207 0.58 4.15 -3.16
N VAL A 208 1.85 3.89 -3.42
CA VAL A 208 2.28 2.78 -4.32
C VAL A 208 1.86 1.43 -3.76
N LEU A 209 2.01 1.19 -2.45
CA LEU A 209 1.54 -0.03 -1.79
C LEU A 209 0.02 -0.17 -1.83
N CYS A 210 -0.70 0.91 -1.53
CA CYS A 210 -2.16 0.95 -1.60
C CYS A 210 -2.65 0.61 -3.01
N ASN A 211 -2.04 1.21 -4.04
CA ASN A 211 -2.37 0.95 -5.44
C ASN A 211 -2.15 -0.52 -5.82
N ALA A 212 -0.99 -1.08 -5.49
CA ALA A 212 -0.70 -2.49 -5.76
C ALA A 212 -1.74 -3.42 -5.10
N ARG A 213 -2.14 -3.10 -3.86
CA ARG A 213 -3.11 -3.88 -3.11
C ARG A 213 -4.52 -3.76 -3.68
N VAL A 214 -4.96 -2.56 -4.09
CA VAL A 214 -6.25 -2.35 -4.75
C VAL A 214 -6.34 -3.12 -6.06
N MET A 215 -5.31 -3.03 -6.91
CA MET A 215 -5.31 -3.70 -8.22
C MET A 215 -5.30 -5.23 -8.13
N GLY A 216 -4.74 -5.79 -7.06
CA GLY A 216 -4.73 -7.21 -6.76
C GLY A 216 -5.86 -7.67 -5.84
N GLU A 217 -6.86 -6.81 -5.55
CA GLU A 217 -7.95 -7.20 -4.64
C GLU A 217 -8.87 -8.22 -5.30
N PHE A 218 -9.04 -9.34 -4.61
CA PHE A 218 -9.85 -10.46 -5.05
C PHE A 218 -10.95 -10.79 -4.02
N GLY A 219 -10.57 -11.03 -2.77
CA GLY A 219 -11.45 -11.65 -1.78
C GLY A 219 -12.73 -10.89 -1.48
N ALA A 220 -12.64 -9.59 -1.16
CA ALA A 220 -13.84 -8.78 -0.89
C ALA A 220 -14.61 -8.49 -2.17
N VAL A 221 -13.89 -8.25 -3.26
CA VAL A 221 -14.48 -7.92 -4.55
C VAL A 221 -15.24 -9.11 -5.14
N SER A 222 -14.78 -10.36 -4.97
CA SER A 222 -15.46 -11.56 -5.45
C SER A 222 -16.89 -11.68 -4.91
N VAL A 223 -17.09 -11.24 -3.67
CA VAL A 223 -18.41 -11.29 -3.02
C VAL A 223 -19.32 -10.14 -3.48
N VAL A 224 -18.79 -8.91 -3.52
CA VAL A 224 -19.63 -7.72 -3.77
C VAL A 224 -19.89 -7.45 -5.25
N SER A 225 -19.02 -7.96 -6.14
CA SER A 225 -19.16 -7.74 -7.59
C SER A 225 -20.17 -8.65 -8.28
N GLY A 226 -20.40 -9.84 -7.71
CA GLY A 226 -21.22 -10.86 -8.34
C GLY A 226 -20.64 -11.49 -9.60
N ASN A 227 -19.37 -11.21 -9.90
CA ASN A 227 -18.60 -11.83 -11.00
C ASN A 227 -19.25 -11.73 -12.39
N ILE A 228 -19.99 -10.65 -12.67
CA ILE A 228 -20.71 -10.49 -13.93
C ILE A 228 -19.72 -10.14 -15.05
N ARG A 229 -19.57 -11.07 -16.00
CA ARG A 229 -18.66 -10.95 -17.15
C ARG A 229 -18.99 -9.69 -17.98
N GLY A 230 -17.96 -8.90 -18.31
CA GLY A 230 -18.13 -7.66 -19.07
C GLY A 230 -18.81 -6.51 -18.34
N GLN A 231 -19.11 -6.63 -17.02
CA GLN A 231 -19.76 -5.59 -16.21
C GLN A 231 -19.03 -5.32 -14.90
N THR A 232 -18.92 -6.32 -14.02
CA THR A 232 -18.39 -6.14 -12.66
C THR A 232 -17.20 -7.05 -12.36
N ASN A 233 -16.68 -7.70 -13.39
CA ASN A 233 -15.56 -8.61 -13.27
C ASN A 233 -14.24 -7.83 -13.37
N THR A 234 -13.53 -7.68 -12.25
CA THR A 234 -12.19 -7.09 -12.21
C THR A 234 -11.15 -8.04 -12.78
N LEU A 235 -9.94 -7.57 -13.09
CA LEU A 235 -8.91 -8.40 -13.70
C LEU A 235 -8.55 -9.64 -12.87
N PRO A 236 -8.38 -9.59 -11.53
CA PRO A 236 -8.19 -10.79 -10.72
C PRO A 236 -9.35 -11.81 -10.84
N LEU A 237 -10.59 -11.33 -10.83
CA LEU A 237 -11.77 -12.18 -10.99
C LEU A 237 -11.88 -12.75 -12.41
N HIS A 238 -11.49 -11.98 -13.42
CA HIS A 238 -11.46 -12.42 -14.80
C HIS A 238 -10.43 -13.54 -15.02
N ILE A 239 -9.28 -13.47 -14.36
CA ILE A 239 -8.26 -14.53 -14.38
C ILE A 239 -8.83 -15.83 -13.81
N GLU A 240 -9.50 -15.75 -12.65
CA GLU A 240 -10.17 -16.90 -12.03
C GLU A 240 -11.22 -17.50 -12.97
N LEU A 241 -12.06 -16.64 -13.58
CA LEU A 241 -13.08 -17.04 -14.51
C LEU A 241 -12.53 -17.80 -15.72
N LEU A 242 -11.48 -17.25 -16.36
CA LEU A 242 -10.81 -17.91 -17.48
C LEU A 242 -10.21 -19.26 -17.06
N TYR A 243 -9.68 -19.35 -15.85
CA TYR A 243 -9.13 -20.59 -15.32
C TYR A 243 -10.21 -21.65 -15.10
N HIS A 244 -11.37 -21.27 -14.54
CA HIS A 244 -12.52 -22.16 -14.35
C HIS A 244 -13.16 -22.57 -15.69
N ASP A 245 -13.10 -21.74 -16.72
CA ASP A 245 -13.54 -22.05 -18.07
C ASP A 245 -12.54 -22.96 -18.85
N TYR A 246 -11.50 -23.46 -18.19
CA TYR A 246 -10.42 -24.26 -18.79
C TYR A 246 -9.62 -23.51 -19.88
N GLN A 247 -9.72 -22.18 -19.94
CA GLN A 247 -8.92 -21.33 -20.81
C GLN A 247 -7.59 -20.97 -20.16
N THR A 248 -6.81 -21.99 -19.81
CA THR A 248 -5.59 -21.83 -19.00
C THR A 248 -4.59 -20.85 -19.61
N ALA A 249 -4.34 -20.93 -20.91
CA ALA A 249 -3.43 -20.00 -21.59
C ALA A 249 -3.94 -18.55 -21.52
N GLY A 250 -5.25 -18.33 -21.66
CA GLY A 250 -5.89 -17.02 -21.49
C GLY A 250 -5.79 -16.50 -20.07
N ALA A 251 -6.01 -17.38 -19.06
CA ALA A 251 -5.86 -17.02 -17.65
C ALA A 251 -4.42 -16.56 -17.32
N PHE A 252 -3.40 -17.28 -17.80
CA PHE A 252 -2.01 -16.88 -17.62
C PHE A 252 -1.64 -15.63 -18.42
N ALA A 253 -2.19 -15.43 -19.63
CA ALA A 253 -2.02 -14.20 -20.39
C ALA A 253 -2.59 -12.99 -19.63
N ALA A 254 -3.79 -13.10 -19.07
CA ALA A 254 -4.38 -12.04 -18.22
C ALA A 254 -3.61 -11.85 -16.91
N ALA A 255 -3.15 -12.93 -16.26
CA ALA A 255 -2.34 -12.87 -15.04
C ALA A 255 -0.98 -12.21 -15.27
N SER A 256 -0.38 -12.35 -16.45
CA SER A 256 0.87 -11.70 -16.80
C SER A 256 0.76 -10.18 -16.76
N ILE A 257 -0.42 -9.61 -17.08
CA ILE A 257 -0.68 -8.16 -16.98
C ILE A 257 -0.58 -7.70 -15.53
N LEU A 258 -1.22 -8.41 -14.58
CA LEU A 258 -1.10 -8.12 -13.16
C LEU A 258 0.34 -8.28 -12.67
N THR A 259 1.04 -9.31 -13.17
CA THR A 259 2.45 -9.56 -12.82
C THR A 259 3.34 -8.40 -13.27
N VAL A 260 3.20 -7.94 -14.52
CA VAL A 260 3.93 -6.79 -15.04
C VAL A 260 3.62 -5.53 -14.22
N LEU A 261 2.35 -5.31 -13.90
CA LEU A 261 1.92 -4.18 -13.10
C LEU A 261 2.50 -4.22 -11.69
N ALA A 262 2.51 -5.40 -11.04
CA ALA A 262 3.14 -5.60 -9.75
C ALA A 262 4.65 -5.34 -9.80
N ILE A 263 5.34 -5.81 -10.84
CA ILE A 263 6.77 -5.54 -11.04
C ILE A 263 7.02 -4.03 -11.20
N VAL A 264 6.22 -3.34 -12.02
CA VAL A 264 6.31 -1.88 -12.19
C VAL A 264 6.12 -1.18 -10.85
N THR A 265 5.14 -1.61 -10.05
CA THR A 265 4.87 -1.05 -8.72
C THR A 265 6.04 -1.28 -7.76
N ILE A 266 6.65 -2.49 -7.75
CA ILE A 266 7.82 -2.80 -6.93
C ILE A 266 9.04 -1.98 -7.36
N VAL A 267 9.26 -1.85 -8.67
CA VAL A 267 10.35 -1.03 -9.20
C VAL A 267 10.16 0.44 -8.80
N ALA A 268 8.95 0.98 -8.97
CA ALA A 268 8.63 2.33 -8.52
C ALA A 268 8.90 2.51 -7.02
N LYS A 269 8.48 1.54 -6.17
CA LYS A 269 8.77 1.51 -4.74
C LYS A 269 10.28 1.60 -4.47
N VAL A 270 11.08 0.72 -5.06
CA VAL A 270 12.54 0.67 -4.85
C VAL A 270 13.22 1.97 -5.29
N LEU A 271 12.77 2.55 -6.41
CA LEU A 271 13.29 3.83 -6.89
C LEU A 271 12.96 4.98 -5.92
N LEU A 272 11.75 5.01 -5.37
CA LEU A 272 11.32 5.98 -4.37
C LEU A 272 12.12 5.84 -3.06
N GLU A 273 12.34 4.62 -2.59
CA GLU A 273 13.17 4.34 -1.39
C GLU A 273 14.60 4.87 -1.56
N ARG A 274 15.22 4.62 -2.70
CA ARG A 274 16.58 5.12 -2.98
C ARG A 274 16.66 6.65 -2.97
N GLN A 275 15.68 7.35 -3.51
CA GLN A 275 15.61 8.80 -3.49
C GLN A 275 15.35 9.36 -2.07
N GLY A 276 14.55 8.66 -1.26
CA GLY A 276 14.28 9.00 0.14
C GLY A 276 15.51 8.84 1.03
N ALA A 277 16.18 7.69 0.95
CA ALA A 277 17.37 7.38 1.74
C ALA A 277 18.55 8.34 1.49
N GLY A 278 18.74 8.80 0.26
CA GLY A 278 19.79 9.77 -0.09
C GLY A 278 19.59 11.14 0.54
N ARG A 279 18.38 11.48 0.99
CA ARG A 279 18.06 12.77 1.64
C ARG A 279 17.97 12.69 3.16
N ALA A 280 17.60 11.54 3.73
CA ALA A 280 17.60 11.31 5.17
C ALA A 280 19.03 11.18 5.75
N GLY A 281 20.03 10.88 4.93
CA GLY A 281 21.43 10.70 5.32
C GLY A 281 22.27 11.98 5.40
N ARG A 282 21.71 13.18 5.24
CA ARG A 282 22.41 14.41 5.61
C ARG A 282 22.10 14.70 7.08
N PRO A 283 23.03 14.40 8.02
CA PRO A 283 22.89 14.90 9.37
C PRO A 283 22.78 16.42 9.27
N ALA A 284 21.72 16.99 9.86
CA ALA A 284 21.70 18.43 10.13
C ALA A 284 23.03 18.75 10.78
N LEU A 285 23.78 19.67 10.19
CA LEU A 285 25.04 20.16 10.76
C LEU A 285 24.84 20.33 12.25
N ALA A 286 25.56 19.53 13.04
CA ALA A 286 25.55 19.65 14.48
C ALA A 286 25.76 21.14 14.79
N ALA A 287 24.76 21.74 15.43
CA ALA A 287 24.92 23.09 15.94
C ALA A 287 26.19 23.10 16.79
N PRO A 288 27.09 24.09 16.63
CA PRO A 288 28.30 24.15 17.43
C PRO A 288 27.89 24.11 18.90
N ALA A 289 28.51 23.18 19.64
CA ALA A 289 28.27 23.03 21.07
C ALA A 289 28.40 24.40 21.74
N PRO A 290 27.49 24.79 22.66
CA PRO A 290 27.60 26.06 23.36
C PRO A 290 28.96 26.12 24.06
N ALA A 291 29.70 27.19 23.79
CA ALA A 291 31.00 27.45 24.39
C ALA A 291 30.90 27.34 25.92
N ALA A 292 31.72 26.48 26.51
CA ALA A 292 31.81 26.34 27.95
C ALA A 292 32.07 27.71 28.59
N PRO A 293 31.39 28.06 29.69
CA PRO A 293 31.62 29.32 30.37
C PRO A 293 33.08 29.37 30.84
N GLN A 294 33.81 30.36 30.31
CA GLN A 294 35.17 30.65 30.79
C GLN A 294 35.07 31.06 32.27
N GLY A 295 35.57 30.20 33.13
CA GLY A 295 35.69 30.49 34.54
C GLY A 295 36.46 31.78 34.77
N ARG A 296 35.83 32.77 35.36
CA ARG A 296 36.52 33.94 35.98
C ARG A 296 37.27 33.41 37.20
N THR A 297 38.55 33.38 37.12
CA THR A 297 39.45 33.34 38.29
C THR A 297 39.43 34.69 38.95
N LEU A 298 39.03 34.74 40.22
CA LEU A 298 39.39 35.76 41.19
C LEU A 298 40.64 35.29 41.95
#